data_3e5a2df74500c8ca5c1b3963af8620a6
#
_entry.id   3e5a2df74500c8ca5c1b3963af8620a6
#
_cell.length_a   1.000
_cell.length_b   1.000
_cell.length_c   1.000
_cell.angle_alpha   90.00
_cell.angle_beta   90.00
_cell.angle_gamma   90.00
#
_symmetry.space_group_name_H-M   'P 1'
#
loop_
_entity.id
_entity.type
_entity.pdbx_description
1 polymer ?
#
loop_
_entity_poly.entity_id
_entity_poly.type
_entity_poly.pdbx_seq_one_letter_code
_entity_poly.pdbx_strand_id
1 'polypeptide(L)'
;NEVATSDICIIYHADMYLCPGALDAIEEQLKEKTIVSLTRIEPPLHPPGPEKILLDCGIEPEEFDEEMLLTQVDRLKSSDKTTEGIFAPWAFWKSDFQEIGGHDPIFAPQSKEDTDIFNRFHLNGIKFIQTWKGFVYHMTCRGSRFADGAKRNPDGQVFMKNRETDEWLKQNNKSTREFLRKWGHFCKHDSLMKPIVPPKYDIGFILKNCTLKHLELLEPWCSTIYVNNDRLNYTYSEQPNTSFNLEERIKPFDNEKNNNILIGIDGNTFGNEDFNYIQLMSEILQDSSEIGRFEL
;
A
#
# COMPACT_ATOMS: atom_id res chain seq x y z
N ASN A 1 14.33 7.69 -11.73
CA ASN A 1 15.35 8.43 -10.96
C ASN A 1 16.72 8.51 -11.61
N GLU A 2 17.09 7.57 -12.47
CA GLU A 2 18.38 7.65 -13.19
C GLU A 2 18.44 8.86 -14.13
N VAL A 3 17.29 9.29 -14.66
CA VAL A 3 17.17 10.43 -15.57
C VAL A 3 16.94 11.78 -14.87
N ALA A 4 16.60 11.79 -13.59
CA ALA A 4 16.41 13.03 -12.83
C ALA A 4 17.77 13.70 -12.58
N THR A 5 17.93 14.96 -13.00
CA THR A 5 19.18 15.73 -12.82
C THR A 5 19.23 16.55 -11.55
N SER A 6 18.06 16.84 -10.94
CA SER A 6 17.96 17.58 -9.68
C SER A 6 18.17 16.69 -8.47
N ASP A 7 18.67 17.27 -7.37
CA ASP A 7 18.84 16.59 -6.10
C ASP A 7 17.51 16.42 -5.37
N ILE A 8 16.54 17.28 -5.62
CA ILE A 8 15.17 17.19 -5.08
C ILE A 8 14.26 16.66 -6.19
N CYS A 9 13.47 15.65 -5.84
CA CYS A 9 12.47 15.04 -6.71
C CYS A 9 11.10 15.09 -6.06
N ILE A 10 10.05 15.12 -6.90
CA ILE A 10 8.66 15.08 -6.47
C ILE A 10 7.96 13.96 -7.24
N ILE A 11 7.28 13.07 -6.52
CA ILE A 11 6.30 12.16 -7.11
C ILE A 11 4.95 12.88 -7.15
N TYR A 12 4.40 12.96 -8.35
CA TYR A 12 3.21 13.74 -8.65
C TYR A 12 2.26 12.95 -9.52
N HIS A 13 1.00 12.85 -9.13
CA HIS A 13 0.01 12.13 -9.92
C HIS A 13 -0.58 13.03 -11.02
N ALA A 14 -0.91 12.44 -12.16
CA ALA A 14 -1.42 13.17 -13.33
C ALA A 14 -2.83 13.78 -13.14
N ASP A 15 -3.56 13.37 -12.10
CA ASP A 15 -4.88 13.84 -11.73
C ASP A 15 -4.89 14.85 -10.57
N MET A 16 -3.78 15.57 -10.42
CA MET A 16 -3.61 16.57 -9.36
C MET A 16 -3.37 17.95 -9.96
N TYR A 17 -3.84 18.99 -9.25
CA TYR A 17 -3.58 20.39 -9.54
C TYR A 17 -2.82 21.01 -8.37
N LEU A 18 -1.59 21.48 -8.61
CA LEU A 18 -0.78 22.18 -7.61
C LEU A 18 -1.32 23.58 -7.37
N CYS A 19 -1.74 23.86 -6.15
CA CYS A 19 -2.18 25.20 -5.79
C CYS A 19 -0.99 26.19 -5.69
N PRO A 20 -1.20 27.48 -5.94
CA PRO A 20 -0.15 28.49 -5.82
C PRO A 20 0.53 28.48 -4.45
N GLY A 21 1.87 28.54 -4.43
CA GLY A 21 2.70 28.48 -3.22
C GLY A 21 2.94 27.06 -2.68
N ALA A 22 2.47 26.03 -3.36
CA ALA A 22 2.68 24.63 -2.96
C ALA A 22 4.16 24.24 -2.96
N LEU A 23 4.93 24.65 -3.97
CA LEU A 23 6.36 24.35 -4.06
C LEU A 23 7.16 25.12 -3.00
N ASP A 24 6.83 26.38 -2.71
CA ASP A 24 7.47 27.15 -1.64
C ASP A 24 7.26 26.49 -0.28
N ALA A 25 6.05 25.96 -0.04
CA ALA A 25 5.72 25.24 1.19
C ALA A 25 6.50 23.93 1.32
N ILE A 26 6.82 23.25 0.21
CA ILE A 26 7.71 22.08 0.20
C ILE A 26 9.14 22.50 0.55
N GLU A 27 9.69 23.51 -0.13
CA GLU A 27 11.06 23.97 0.08
C GLU A 27 11.31 24.43 1.52
N GLU A 28 10.34 25.08 2.16
CA GLU A 28 10.43 25.53 3.55
C GLU A 28 10.63 24.37 4.53
N GLN A 29 10.04 23.20 4.25
CA GLN A 29 10.01 22.06 5.15
C GLN A 29 11.01 20.95 4.79
N LEU A 30 11.45 20.88 3.51
CA LEU A 30 12.27 19.78 3.03
C LEU A 30 13.70 19.87 3.54
N LYS A 31 14.13 18.87 4.28
CA LYS A 31 15.49 18.69 4.81
C LYS A 31 15.99 17.29 4.49
N GLU A 32 17.29 17.07 4.66
CA GLU A 32 17.84 15.72 4.60
C GLU A 32 17.11 14.78 5.56
N LYS A 33 16.90 13.55 5.14
CA LYS A 33 16.12 12.53 5.88
C LYS A 33 14.69 12.94 6.21
N THR A 34 14.10 13.80 5.36
CA THR A 34 12.68 14.14 5.44
C THR A 34 12.00 13.94 4.09
N ILE A 35 10.73 13.61 4.13
CA ILE A 35 9.82 13.65 2.98
C ILE A 35 8.71 14.62 3.30
N VAL A 36 8.42 15.53 2.37
CA VAL A 36 7.37 16.53 2.53
C VAL A 36 6.24 16.26 1.56
N SER A 37 5.04 16.04 2.07
CA SER A 37 3.81 15.96 1.29
C SER A 37 2.94 17.19 1.48
N LEU A 38 2.14 17.50 0.46
CA LEU A 38 1.14 18.57 0.51
C LEU A 38 -0.17 18.09 1.13
N THR A 39 -0.94 19.02 1.68
CA THR A 39 -2.30 18.70 2.12
C THR A 39 -3.22 18.61 0.90
N ARG A 40 -3.92 17.50 0.80
CA ARG A 40 -4.86 17.26 -0.29
C ARG A 40 -6.20 17.94 -0.01
N ILE A 41 -6.73 18.56 -1.06
CA ILE A 41 -8.13 18.94 -1.17
C ILE A 41 -8.76 17.99 -2.19
N GLU A 42 -9.81 17.28 -1.81
CA GLU A 42 -10.42 16.23 -2.62
C GLU A 42 -11.94 16.40 -2.67
N PRO A 43 -12.59 16.07 -3.78
CA PRO A 43 -14.04 15.90 -3.79
C PRO A 43 -14.45 14.77 -2.83
N PRO A 44 -15.67 14.79 -2.27
CA PRO A 44 -16.12 13.82 -1.27
C PRO A 44 -16.42 12.43 -1.90
N LEU A 45 -15.43 11.86 -2.57
CA LEU A 45 -15.49 10.56 -3.22
C LEU A 45 -14.97 9.44 -2.34
N HIS A 46 -14.16 9.77 -1.36
CA HIS A 46 -13.61 8.85 -0.36
C HIS A 46 -14.05 9.27 1.04
N PRO A 47 -14.03 8.37 2.03
CA PRO A 47 -14.34 8.72 3.40
C PRO A 47 -13.53 9.91 3.91
N PRO A 48 -14.10 10.77 4.77
CA PRO A 48 -13.38 11.86 5.37
C PRO A 48 -12.21 11.33 6.24
N GLY A 49 -11.16 12.12 6.32
CA GLY A 49 -9.99 11.83 7.17
C GLY A 49 -9.35 13.12 7.66
N PRO A 50 -8.61 13.07 8.77
CA PRO A 50 -7.93 14.25 9.34
C PRO A 50 -6.75 14.72 8.49
N GLU A 51 -6.33 13.95 7.51
CA GLU A 51 -5.17 14.19 6.63
C GLU A 51 -5.51 14.99 5.37
N LYS A 52 -6.78 15.31 5.16
CA LYS A 52 -7.25 15.98 3.94
C LYS A 52 -8.41 16.91 4.19
N ILE A 53 -8.75 17.68 3.18
CA ILE A 53 -9.89 18.60 3.16
C ILE A 53 -10.86 18.13 2.08
N LEU A 54 -12.13 18.00 2.43
CA LEU A 54 -13.17 17.67 1.46
C LEU A 54 -13.77 18.95 0.90
N LEU A 55 -13.58 19.16 -0.41
CA LEU A 55 -14.15 20.26 -1.17
C LEU A 55 -14.35 19.79 -2.61
N ASP A 56 -15.54 19.97 -3.13
CA ASP A 56 -15.88 19.59 -4.50
C ASP A 56 -15.67 20.74 -5.46
N CYS A 57 -14.54 20.74 -6.15
CA CYS A 57 -14.25 21.67 -7.24
C CYS A 57 -14.32 20.99 -8.62
N GLY A 58 -15.04 19.87 -8.74
CA GLY A 58 -15.14 19.07 -9.96
C GLY A 58 -14.13 17.92 -10.02
N ILE A 59 -14.46 16.90 -10.79
CA ILE A 59 -13.63 15.70 -11.02
C ILE A 59 -13.14 15.60 -12.47
N GLU A 60 -13.76 16.33 -13.38
CA GLU A 60 -13.40 16.41 -14.78
C GLU A 60 -12.79 17.79 -15.08
N PRO A 61 -11.85 17.93 -16.06
CA PRO A 61 -11.25 19.21 -16.39
C PRO A 61 -12.29 20.28 -16.76
N GLU A 62 -13.39 19.88 -17.39
CA GLU A 62 -14.46 20.75 -17.84
C GLU A 62 -15.37 21.22 -16.68
N GLU A 63 -15.34 20.49 -15.55
CA GLU A 63 -16.11 20.80 -14.32
C GLU A 63 -15.27 21.51 -13.28
N PHE A 64 -13.96 21.64 -13.51
CA PHE A 64 -13.01 22.13 -12.51
C PHE A 64 -13.22 23.62 -12.24
N ASP A 65 -13.67 23.94 -11.02
CA ASP A 65 -13.85 25.30 -10.51
C ASP A 65 -12.59 25.77 -9.79
N GLU A 66 -11.65 26.32 -10.59
CA GLU A 66 -10.38 26.85 -10.08
C GLU A 66 -10.59 28.06 -9.16
N GLU A 67 -11.54 28.96 -9.47
CA GLU A 67 -11.81 30.16 -8.67
C GLU A 67 -12.30 29.82 -7.26
N MET A 68 -13.23 28.87 -7.17
CA MET A 68 -13.67 28.35 -5.89
C MET A 68 -12.53 27.71 -5.09
N LEU A 69 -11.72 26.88 -5.76
CA LEU A 69 -10.57 26.24 -5.12
C LEU A 69 -9.58 27.27 -4.56
N LEU A 70 -9.16 28.24 -5.37
CA LEU A 70 -8.18 29.27 -4.97
C LEU A 70 -8.70 30.16 -3.85
N THR A 71 -9.98 30.51 -3.87
CA THR A 71 -10.64 31.24 -2.77
C THR A 71 -10.55 30.47 -1.44
N GLN A 72 -10.74 29.17 -1.46
CA GLN A 72 -10.63 28.36 -0.24
C GLN A 72 -9.17 28.19 0.19
N VAL A 73 -8.27 27.96 -0.74
CA VAL A 73 -6.82 27.83 -0.47
C VAL A 73 -6.28 29.09 0.23
N ASP A 74 -6.66 30.28 -0.22
CA ASP A 74 -6.23 31.53 0.40
C ASP A 74 -6.71 31.68 1.85
N ARG A 75 -7.89 31.15 2.18
CA ARG A 75 -8.40 31.11 3.57
C ARG A 75 -7.64 30.10 4.45
N LEU A 76 -7.09 29.04 3.86
CA LEU A 76 -6.43 27.94 4.55
C LEU A 76 -4.94 28.18 4.78
N LYS A 77 -4.28 28.98 3.93
CA LYS A 77 -2.82 29.24 3.94
C LYS A 77 -2.24 29.82 5.23
N SER A 78 -3.05 30.24 6.17
CA SER A 78 -2.60 30.86 7.43
C SER A 78 -2.12 29.86 8.48
N SER A 79 -2.10 28.55 8.18
CA SER A 79 -1.75 27.53 9.15
C SER A 79 -0.30 27.06 9.01
N ASP A 80 0.52 27.29 10.06
CA ASP A 80 1.85 26.69 10.21
C ASP A 80 1.79 25.21 10.65
N LYS A 81 0.62 24.60 10.61
CA LYS A 81 0.40 23.21 11.02
C LYS A 81 1.18 22.24 10.13
N THR A 82 1.81 21.26 10.75
CA THR A 82 2.35 20.07 10.10
C THR A 82 1.79 18.81 10.75
N THR A 83 1.69 17.73 10.00
CA THR A 83 1.33 16.40 10.48
C THR A 83 2.33 15.38 9.93
N GLU A 84 2.32 14.14 10.44
CA GLU A 84 3.26 13.10 10.03
C GLU A 84 2.70 12.18 8.93
N GLY A 85 1.70 12.62 8.17
CA GLY A 85 1.12 11.86 7.08
C GLY A 85 1.97 11.90 5.81
N ILE A 86 1.75 10.92 4.95
CA ILE A 86 2.35 10.88 3.62
C ILE A 86 1.35 10.40 2.58
N PHE A 87 1.24 11.17 1.51
CA PHE A 87 0.53 10.81 0.28
C PHE A 87 1.05 11.67 -0.88
N ALA A 88 0.78 11.28 -2.10
CA ALA A 88 1.14 12.12 -3.27
C ALA A 88 0.39 13.48 -3.25
N PRO A 89 1.04 14.58 -3.72
CA PRO A 89 2.43 14.63 -4.13
C PRO A 89 3.37 14.66 -2.92
N TRP A 90 4.53 14.03 -3.04
CA TRP A 90 5.54 14.04 -2.00
C TRP A 90 6.93 14.32 -2.58
N ALA A 91 7.68 15.18 -1.90
CA ALA A 91 9.01 15.60 -2.26
C ALA A 91 10.06 14.97 -1.35
N PHE A 92 11.24 14.69 -1.91
CA PHE A 92 12.32 13.99 -1.23
C PHE A 92 13.67 14.32 -1.84
N TRP A 93 14.73 14.11 -1.08
CA TRP A 93 16.08 14.12 -1.62
C TRP A 93 16.34 12.84 -2.42
N LYS A 94 16.87 13.01 -3.62
CA LYS A 94 17.22 11.89 -4.52
C LYS A 94 18.13 10.86 -3.84
N SER A 95 19.06 11.32 -3.01
CA SER A 95 19.96 10.46 -2.23
C SER A 95 19.18 9.55 -1.28
N ASP A 96 18.17 10.06 -0.56
CA ASP A 96 17.37 9.26 0.37
C ASP A 96 16.54 8.18 -0.37
N PHE A 97 16.04 8.53 -1.54
CA PHE A 97 15.32 7.57 -2.40
C PHE A 97 16.25 6.48 -2.94
N GLN A 98 17.47 6.84 -3.33
CA GLN A 98 18.46 5.88 -3.81
C GLN A 98 18.95 4.96 -2.69
N GLU A 99 19.12 5.48 -1.48
CA GLU A 99 19.56 4.71 -0.32
C GLU A 99 18.61 3.56 0.02
N ILE A 100 17.29 3.77 -0.13
CA ILE A 100 16.29 2.72 0.08
C ILE A 100 16.06 1.84 -1.15
N GLY A 101 16.79 2.06 -2.25
CA GLY A 101 16.69 1.28 -3.49
C GLY A 101 15.59 1.71 -4.46
N GLY A 102 14.93 2.86 -4.25
CA GLY A 102 13.87 3.36 -5.12
C GLY A 102 12.59 2.54 -5.10
N HIS A 103 11.75 2.66 -6.12
CA HIS A 103 10.56 1.81 -6.28
C HIS A 103 10.96 0.36 -6.58
N ASP A 104 10.30 -0.57 -5.93
CA ASP A 104 10.51 -1.99 -6.18
C ASP A 104 9.75 -2.44 -7.44
N PRO A 105 10.46 -2.95 -8.47
CA PRO A 105 9.84 -3.35 -9.73
C PRO A 105 8.85 -4.53 -9.61
N ILE A 106 8.81 -5.25 -8.48
CA ILE A 106 7.85 -6.33 -8.27
C ILE A 106 6.40 -5.85 -8.31
N PHE A 107 6.17 -4.55 -8.04
CA PHE A 107 4.85 -3.92 -8.07
C PHE A 107 4.49 -3.31 -9.43
N ALA A 108 5.36 -3.39 -10.42
CA ALA A 108 5.05 -2.88 -11.74
C ALA A 108 3.88 -3.65 -12.39
N PRO A 109 2.98 -2.96 -13.14
CA PRO A 109 3.01 -1.54 -13.46
C PRO A 109 2.36 -0.64 -12.42
N GLN A 110 1.66 -1.18 -11.40
CA GLN A 110 0.94 -0.40 -10.39
C GLN A 110 0.44 -1.24 -9.21
N SER A 111 -0.02 -0.54 -8.16
CA SER A 111 -0.64 -1.05 -6.93
C SER A 111 0.36 -1.56 -5.90
N LYS A 112 0.27 -1.03 -4.68
CA LYS A 112 1.11 -1.29 -3.49
C LYS A 112 2.52 -0.69 -3.53
N GLU A 113 2.98 -0.13 -4.65
CA GLU A 113 4.28 0.53 -4.80
C GLU A 113 4.46 1.69 -3.80
N ASP A 114 3.44 2.53 -3.63
CA ASP A 114 3.48 3.66 -2.70
C ASP A 114 3.60 3.19 -1.24
N THR A 115 2.79 2.21 -0.84
CA THR A 115 2.88 1.68 0.53
C THR A 115 4.22 0.99 0.78
N ASP A 116 4.72 0.24 -0.21
CA ASP A 116 6.03 -0.40 -0.11
C ASP A 116 7.15 0.61 0.12
N ILE A 117 7.18 1.67 -0.68
CA ILE A 117 8.23 2.68 -0.56
C ILE A 117 8.09 3.48 0.74
N PHE A 118 6.86 3.80 1.18
CA PHE A 118 6.63 4.47 2.46
C PHE A 118 7.06 3.62 3.65
N ASN A 119 6.79 2.32 3.63
CA ASN A 119 7.28 1.39 4.64
C ASN A 119 8.82 1.39 4.71
N ARG A 120 9.51 1.34 3.57
CA ARG A 120 10.97 1.37 3.52
C ARG A 120 11.55 2.69 4.00
N PHE A 121 10.96 3.83 3.66
CA PHE A 121 11.34 5.12 4.21
C PHE A 121 11.16 5.17 5.72
N HIS A 122 10.01 4.69 6.23
CA HIS A 122 9.73 4.65 7.66
C HIS A 122 10.76 3.80 8.42
N LEU A 123 11.07 2.61 7.93
CA LEU A 123 12.05 1.73 8.54
C LEU A 123 13.48 2.27 8.46
N ASN A 124 13.78 3.10 7.47
CA ASN A 124 15.07 3.78 7.34
C ASN A 124 15.16 5.09 8.18
N GLY A 125 14.17 5.36 9.02
CA GLY A 125 14.15 6.51 9.94
C GLY A 125 13.90 7.86 9.25
N ILE A 126 13.44 7.86 8.01
CA ILE A 126 13.06 9.07 7.29
C ILE A 126 11.76 9.63 7.88
N LYS A 127 11.75 10.93 8.17
CA LYS A 127 10.59 11.61 8.77
C LYS A 127 9.61 12.04 7.69
N PHE A 128 8.32 11.84 7.95
CA PHE A 128 7.24 12.35 7.12
C PHE A 128 6.73 13.68 7.65
N ILE A 129 6.56 14.64 6.77
CA ILE A 129 6.02 15.96 7.07
C ILE A 129 4.92 16.25 6.05
N GLN A 130 3.68 16.27 6.48
CA GLN A 130 2.59 16.82 5.68
C GLN A 130 2.45 18.31 6.05
N THR A 131 2.69 19.20 5.09
CA THR A 131 2.53 20.64 5.31
C THR A 131 1.11 21.11 5.03
N TRP A 132 0.55 21.94 5.93
CA TRP A 132 -0.75 22.58 5.77
C TRP A 132 -0.64 24.03 5.25
N LYS A 133 0.56 24.43 4.81
CA LYS A 133 0.81 25.67 4.06
C LYS A 133 0.64 25.52 2.56
N GLY A 134 0.90 24.31 2.05
CA GLY A 134 0.83 23.97 0.63
C GLY A 134 -0.28 22.97 0.35
N PHE A 135 -1.03 23.24 -0.70
CA PHE A 135 -2.19 22.43 -1.08
C PHE A 135 -2.09 21.89 -2.49
N VAL A 136 -2.73 20.76 -2.68
CA VAL A 136 -2.96 20.15 -3.98
C VAL A 136 -4.44 19.76 -4.09
N TYR A 137 -5.06 20.04 -5.21
CA TYR A 137 -6.38 19.50 -5.50
C TYR A 137 -6.20 18.16 -6.22
N HIS A 138 -6.74 17.10 -5.67
CA HIS A 138 -6.67 15.76 -6.21
C HIS A 138 -8.04 15.39 -6.77
N MET A 139 -8.17 15.40 -8.10
CA MET A 139 -9.43 15.10 -8.79
C MET A 139 -9.91 13.68 -8.58
N THR A 140 -9.04 12.84 -8.08
CA THR A 140 -9.20 11.40 -7.78
C THR A 140 -9.65 10.54 -8.95
N CYS A 141 -9.29 9.26 -8.92
CA CYS A 141 -9.81 8.26 -9.83
C CYS A 141 -9.41 8.38 -11.32
N ARG A 142 -8.54 9.33 -11.71
CA ARG A 142 -8.14 9.51 -13.10
C ARG A 142 -6.96 8.66 -13.53
N GLY A 143 -6.08 8.28 -12.61
CA GLY A 143 -4.95 7.38 -12.90
C GLY A 143 -5.35 5.96 -13.26
N SER A 144 -6.59 5.62 -13.09
CA SER A 144 -7.17 4.33 -13.48
C SER A 144 -7.94 4.48 -14.78
N ARG A 145 -7.77 3.55 -15.70
CA ARG A 145 -8.47 3.56 -16.99
C ARG A 145 -9.97 3.37 -16.77
N PHE A 146 -10.75 4.46 -16.82
CA PHE A 146 -12.20 4.42 -16.75
C PHE A 146 -12.82 4.58 -18.13
N ALA A 147 -13.66 3.62 -18.52
CA ALA A 147 -14.39 3.73 -19.77
C ALA A 147 -15.51 4.77 -19.70
N ASP A 148 -16.11 5.02 -18.52
CA ASP A 148 -17.36 5.76 -18.38
C ASP A 148 -17.32 6.89 -17.30
N GLY A 149 -16.13 7.29 -16.84
CA GLY A 149 -15.99 8.31 -15.80
C GLY A 149 -16.40 7.85 -14.39
N ALA A 150 -16.10 8.67 -13.39
CA ALA A 150 -16.50 8.41 -12.01
C ALA A 150 -17.96 8.85 -11.80
N LYS A 151 -18.79 7.94 -11.29
CA LYS A 151 -20.17 8.27 -10.89
C LYS A 151 -20.26 8.25 -9.38
N ARG A 152 -20.77 9.33 -8.80
CA ARG A 152 -21.10 9.37 -7.37
C ARG A 152 -22.37 8.55 -7.13
N ASN A 153 -22.33 7.71 -6.08
CA ASN A 153 -23.55 7.11 -5.57
C ASN A 153 -24.28 8.12 -4.64
N PRO A 154 -25.56 7.86 -4.29
CA PRO A 154 -26.32 8.74 -3.40
C PRO A 154 -25.68 8.96 -2.02
N ASP A 155 -24.80 8.06 -1.57
CA ASP A 155 -24.12 8.13 -0.28
C ASP A 155 -22.81 8.92 -0.34
N GLY A 156 -22.48 9.53 -1.51
CA GLY A 156 -21.27 10.30 -1.73
C GLY A 156 -19.99 9.48 -1.92
N GLN A 157 -20.07 8.16 -1.89
CA GLN A 157 -18.96 7.29 -2.24
C GLN A 157 -18.88 7.10 -3.75
N VAL A 158 -17.65 7.10 -4.28
CA VAL A 158 -17.43 6.71 -5.67
C VAL A 158 -17.54 5.19 -5.79
N PHE A 159 -18.70 4.76 -6.20
CA PHE A 159 -18.85 3.41 -6.71
C PHE A 159 -18.52 3.41 -8.20
N MET A 160 -17.34 2.93 -8.52
CA MET A 160 -16.86 2.88 -9.89
C MET A 160 -17.12 1.49 -10.46
N LYS A 161 -18.39 1.24 -10.80
CA LYS A 161 -18.88 -0.04 -11.28
C LYS A 161 -18.08 -0.61 -12.46
N ASN A 162 -17.44 0.24 -13.26
CA ASN A 162 -16.68 -0.19 -14.44
C ASN A 162 -15.16 0.06 -14.32
N ARG A 163 -14.69 0.38 -13.11
CA ARG A 163 -13.25 0.60 -12.84
C ARG A 163 -12.48 -0.70 -12.84
N GLU A 164 -13.11 -1.74 -12.33
CA GLU A 164 -12.49 -3.03 -12.08
C GLU A 164 -12.57 -3.88 -13.35
N THR A 165 -11.71 -3.58 -14.32
CA THR A 165 -11.49 -4.52 -15.43
C THR A 165 -10.80 -5.79 -14.89
N ASP A 166 -10.99 -6.93 -15.54
CA ASP A 166 -10.31 -8.18 -15.17
C ASP A 166 -8.79 -8.02 -15.12
N GLU A 167 -8.22 -7.21 -16.00
CA GLU A 167 -6.79 -6.91 -16.04
C GLU A 167 -6.36 -6.13 -14.81
N TRP A 168 -7.14 -5.12 -14.39
CA TRP A 168 -6.86 -4.33 -13.19
C TRP A 168 -6.97 -5.19 -11.93
N LEU A 169 -8.01 -6.03 -11.82
CA LEU A 169 -8.19 -6.97 -10.71
C LEU A 169 -7.03 -7.96 -10.63
N LYS A 170 -6.61 -8.54 -11.75
CA LYS A 170 -5.44 -9.43 -11.80
C LYS A 170 -4.18 -8.73 -11.31
N GLN A 171 -3.92 -7.51 -11.78
CA GLN A 171 -2.75 -6.75 -11.37
C GLN A 171 -2.79 -6.39 -9.88
N ASN A 172 -3.93 -5.92 -9.39
CA ASN A 172 -4.10 -5.60 -7.98
C ASN A 172 -3.92 -6.84 -7.09
N ASN A 173 -4.48 -7.97 -7.48
CA ASN A 173 -4.29 -9.24 -6.78
C ASN A 173 -2.81 -9.68 -6.79
N LYS A 174 -2.14 -9.61 -7.94
CA LYS A 174 -0.71 -9.89 -8.04
C LYS A 174 0.09 -9.03 -7.07
N SER A 175 -0.07 -7.71 -7.15
CA SER A 175 0.67 -6.76 -6.29
C SER A 175 0.34 -6.95 -4.80
N THR A 176 -0.91 -7.30 -4.46
CA THR A 176 -1.29 -7.63 -3.07
C THR A 176 -0.58 -8.88 -2.58
N ARG A 177 -0.51 -9.93 -3.39
CA ARG A 177 0.20 -11.17 -3.03
C ARG A 177 1.72 -10.94 -2.89
N GLU A 178 2.33 -10.17 -3.80
CA GLU A 178 3.74 -9.76 -3.70
C GLU A 178 4.00 -8.94 -2.44
N PHE A 179 3.09 -8.04 -2.08
CA PHE A 179 3.19 -7.25 -0.86
C PHE A 179 3.14 -8.13 0.39
N LEU A 180 2.22 -9.08 0.45
CA LEU A 180 2.11 -10.06 1.54
C LEU A 180 3.38 -10.92 1.65
N ARG A 181 3.88 -11.45 0.54
CA ARG A 181 5.15 -12.22 0.52
C ARG A 181 6.33 -11.40 1.04
N LYS A 182 6.37 -10.11 0.68
CA LYS A 182 7.44 -9.19 1.09
C LYS A 182 7.32 -8.78 2.55
N TRP A 183 6.13 -8.40 3.01
CA TRP A 183 5.91 -7.75 4.29
C TRP A 183 5.27 -8.64 5.36
N GLY A 184 4.54 -9.68 4.99
CA GLY A 184 3.85 -10.59 5.90
C GLY A 184 2.53 -10.04 6.47
N HIS A 185 2.09 -8.87 6.02
CA HIS A 185 0.86 -8.22 6.47
C HIS A 185 0.25 -7.37 5.35
N PHE A 186 -1.01 -6.96 5.49
CA PHE A 186 -1.63 -5.99 4.58
C PHE A 186 -1.03 -4.59 4.73
N CYS A 187 -1.26 -3.74 3.70
CA CYS A 187 -0.97 -2.32 3.78
C CYS A 187 -1.67 -1.71 5.00
N LYS A 188 -0.91 -1.02 5.85
CA LYS A 188 -1.43 -0.37 7.05
C LYS A 188 -0.91 1.04 7.19
N HIS A 189 -1.74 1.92 7.68
CA HIS A 189 -1.41 3.30 8.04
C HIS A 189 -2.34 3.77 9.17
N ASP A 190 -1.93 4.79 9.88
CA ASP A 190 -2.78 5.48 10.86
C ASP A 190 -3.78 6.41 10.16
N SER A 191 -4.55 7.15 10.96
CA SER A 191 -5.55 8.10 10.45
C SER A 191 -4.95 9.30 9.71
N LEU A 192 -3.65 9.54 9.84
CA LEU A 192 -2.91 10.59 9.14
C LEU A 192 -2.16 10.05 7.91
N MET A 193 -2.37 8.80 7.52
CA MET A 193 -1.68 8.10 6.43
C MET A 193 -0.19 7.82 6.72
N LYS A 194 0.25 7.85 7.99
CA LYS A 194 1.59 7.41 8.35
C LYS A 194 1.66 5.88 8.32
N PRO A 195 2.69 5.28 7.70
CA PRO A 195 2.82 3.83 7.64
C PRO A 195 2.87 3.19 9.01
N ILE A 196 2.17 2.08 9.17
CA ILE A 196 2.29 1.13 10.28
C ILE A 196 2.91 -0.13 9.70
N VAL A 197 4.10 -0.49 10.18
CA VAL A 197 4.88 -1.62 9.66
C VAL A 197 5.08 -2.65 10.77
N PRO A 198 4.16 -3.62 10.92
CA PRO A 198 4.34 -4.73 11.84
C PRO A 198 5.60 -5.54 11.49
N PRO A 199 6.22 -6.22 12.47
CA PRO A 199 7.32 -7.12 12.19
C PRO A 199 6.92 -8.25 11.23
N LYS A 200 7.82 -8.63 10.35
CA LYS A 200 7.67 -9.84 9.55
C LYS A 200 8.30 -11.01 10.30
N TYR A 201 7.48 -12.01 10.60
CA TYR A 201 7.93 -13.24 11.26
C TYR A 201 8.25 -14.34 10.24
N ASP A 202 9.18 -15.21 10.59
CA ASP A 202 9.46 -16.41 9.82
C ASP A 202 8.49 -17.52 10.22
N ILE A 203 7.35 -17.58 9.49
CA ILE A 203 6.23 -18.49 9.74
C ILE A 203 6.25 -19.62 8.72
N GLY A 204 6.16 -20.86 9.20
CA GLY A 204 5.94 -22.06 8.41
C GLY A 204 4.52 -22.62 8.62
N PHE A 205 3.76 -22.81 7.54
CA PHE A 205 2.47 -23.50 7.58
C PHE A 205 2.64 -24.99 7.26
N ILE A 206 2.09 -25.85 8.14
CA ILE A 206 2.05 -27.30 7.97
C ILE A 206 0.64 -27.69 7.57
N LEU A 207 0.43 -27.97 6.27
CA LEU A 207 -0.91 -28.18 5.72
C LEU A 207 -1.26 -29.67 5.66
N LYS A 208 -2.41 -30.03 6.24
CA LYS A 208 -3.05 -31.36 6.11
C LYS A 208 -4.41 -31.20 5.45
N ASN A 209 -4.81 -32.17 4.66
CA ASN A 209 -6.13 -32.22 4.00
C ASN A 209 -6.47 -30.94 3.19
N CYS A 210 -5.46 -30.20 2.76
CA CYS A 210 -5.61 -28.94 2.04
C CYS A 210 -5.70 -29.18 0.55
N THR A 211 -6.47 -28.33 -0.13
CA THR A 211 -6.66 -28.28 -1.57
C THR A 211 -5.82 -27.16 -2.19
N LEU A 212 -5.78 -27.10 -3.53
CA LEU A 212 -5.15 -26.00 -4.27
C LEU A 212 -5.67 -24.63 -3.82
N LYS A 213 -6.97 -24.48 -3.53
CA LYS A 213 -7.55 -23.21 -3.04
C LYS A 213 -6.97 -22.77 -1.69
N HIS A 214 -6.69 -23.73 -0.79
CA HIS A 214 -6.03 -23.43 0.47
C HIS A 214 -4.59 -22.94 0.22
N LEU A 215 -3.86 -23.55 -0.71
CA LEU A 215 -2.52 -23.08 -1.10
C LEU A 215 -2.56 -21.66 -1.67
N GLU A 216 -3.48 -21.40 -2.60
CA GLU A 216 -3.69 -20.07 -3.18
C GLU A 216 -3.95 -18.99 -2.12
N LEU A 217 -4.74 -19.33 -1.10
CA LEU A 217 -5.09 -18.42 -0.02
C LEU A 217 -3.93 -18.19 0.96
N LEU A 218 -3.22 -19.24 1.35
CA LEU A 218 -2.31 -19.25 2.50
C LEU A 218 -0.86 -18.90 2.14
N GLU A 219 -0.39 -19.26 0.92
CA GLU A 219 1.02 -19.15 0.57
C GLU A 219 1.61 -17.73 0.73
N PRO A 220 0.93 -16.64 0.38
CA PRO A 220 1.53 -15.31 0.51
C PRO A 220 1.77 -14.87 1.96
N TRP A 221 1.11 -15.50 2.94
CA TRP A 221 1.11 -15.11 4.35
C TRP A 221 2.23 -15.72 5.20
N CYS A 222 3.03 -16.59 4.63
CA CYS A 222 4.09 -17.29 5.37
C CYS A 222 5.42 -17.26 4.62
N SER A 223 6.49 -17.68 5.29
CA SER A 223 7.80 -17.88 4.67
C SER A 223 7.85 -19.20 3.93
N THR A 224 7.25 -20.25 4.51
CA THR A 224 7.31 -21.61 3.96
C THR A 224 5.98 -22.34 4.16
N ILE A 225 5.56 -23.10 3.16
CA ILE A 225 4.46 -24.08 3.27
C ILE A 225 5.02 -25.50 3.17
N TYR A 226 4.59 -26.36 4.06
CA TYR A 226 4.88 -27.79 4.05
C TYR A 226 3.60 -28.56 3.68
N VAL A 227 3.59 -29.14 2.48
CA VAL A 227 2.41 -29.82 1.92
C VAL A 227 2.82 -30.95 0.96
N ASN A 228 1.99 -32.00 0.87
CA ASN A 228 2.21 -33.07 -0.10
C ASN A 228 1.39 -32.89 -1.38
N ASN A 229 0.11 -32.55 -1.24
CA ASN A 229 -0.82 -32.45 -2.36
C ASN A 229 -0.70 -31.09 -3.06
N ASP A 230 -0.99 -31.08 -4.36
CA ASP A 230 -1.11 -29.89 -5.21
C ASP A 230 0.12 -28.97 -5.29
N ARG A 231 1.22 -29.33 -4.62
CA ARG A 231 2.46 -28.54 -4.61
C ARG A 231 2.95 -28.16 -5.99
N LEU A 232 3.09 -29.14 -6.88
CA LEU A 232 3.60 -28.91 -8.24
C LEU A 232 2.60 -28.13 -9.08
N ASN A 233 1.30 -28.41 -8.95
CA ASN A 233 0.25 -27.71 -9.69
C ASN A 233 0.24 -26.22 -9.31
N TYR A 234 0.31 -25.93 -8.01
CA TYR A 234 0.35 -24.55 -7.52
C TYR A 234 1.63 -23.83 -7.97
N THR A 235 2.78 -24.45 -7.77
CA THR A 235 4.07 -23.85 -8.19
C THR A 235 4.07 -23.54 -9.68
N TYR A 236 3.59 -24.46 -10.51
CA TYR A 236 3.53 -24.26 -11.95
C TYR A 236 2.60 -23.12 -12.35
N SER A 237 1.44 -23.00 -11.72
CA SER A 237 0.43 -21.98 -12.05
C SER A 237 0.79 -20.58 -11.50
N GLU A 238 1.39 -20.52 -10.31
CA GLU A 238 1.65 -19.24 -9.63
C GLU A 238 3.05 -18.67 -9.91
N GLN A 239 4.06 -19.50 -10.17
CA GLN A 239 5.44 -19.00 -10.41
C GLN A 239 5.54 -17.91 -11.50
N PRO A 240 4.78 -17.95 -12.60
CA PRO A 240 4.80 -16.86 -13.59
C PRO A 240 4.26 -15.52 -13.06
N ASN A 241 3.53 -15.51 -11.94
CA ASN A 241 2.90 -14.33 -11.36
C ASN A 241 3.73 -13.68 -10.25
N THR A 242 4.85 -14.30 -9.84
CA THR A 242 5.66 -13.82 -8.73
C THR A 242 7.15 -13.85 -9.05
N SER A 243 7.89 -12.90 -8.48
CA SER A 243 9.35 -12.90 -8.50
C SER A 243 9.96 -13.76 -7.38
N PHE A 244 9.17 -14.17 -6.39
CA PHE A 244 9.62 -15.08 -5.35
C PHE A 244 9.77 -16.50 -5.87
N ASN A 245 10.83 -17.20 -5.44
CA ASN A 245 11.04 -18.60 -5.80
C ASN A 245 10.10 -19.51 -5.00
N LEU A 246 9.06 -20.00 -5.64
CA LEU A 246 8.06 -20.86 -5.00
C LEU A 246 8.61 -22.27 -4.67
N GLU A 247 9.63 -22.75 -5.34
CA GLU A 247 10.27 -24.01 -4.97
C GLU A 247 10.99 -23.94 -3.60
N GLU A 248 11.45 -22.75 -3.24
CA GLU A 248 12.04 -22.50 -1.92
C GLU A 248 10.96 -22.30 -0.84
N ARG A 249 9.80 -21.78 -1.19
CA ARG A 249 8.70 -21.48 -0.28
C ARG A 249 7.78 -22.67 -0.03
N ILE A 250 7.64 -23.59 -1.00
CA ILE A 250 6.69 -24.71 -0.92
C ILE A 250 7.46 -26.02 -0.88
N LYS A 251 7.50 -26.62 0.29
CA LYS A 251 8.30 -27.81 0.58
C LYS A 251 7.40 -29.05 0.74
N PRO A 252 7.93 -30.24 0.47
CA PRO A 252 7.28 -31.49 0.86
C PRO A 252 6.99 -31.51 2.37
N PHE A 253 5.89 -32.14 2.74
CA PHE A 253 5.47 -32.25 4.15
C PHE A 253 6.53 -32.87 5.07
N ASP A 254 7.31 -33.81 4.52
CA ASP A 254 8.35 -34.55 5.27
C ASP A 254 9.67 -33.77 5.44
N ASN A 255 9.80 -32.60 4.77
CA ASN A 255 10.99 -31.77 4.93
C ASN A 255 11.13 -31.30 6.39
N GLU A 256 12.36 -31.06 6.79
CA GLU A 256 12.69 -30.41 8.05
C GLU A 256 12.03 -29.03 8.11
N LYS A 257 11.45 -28.71 9.25
CA LYS A 257 10.68 -27.49 9.51
C LYS A 257 11.51 -26.54 10.36
N ASN A 258 12.19 -25.61 9.71
CA ASN A 258 13.20 -24.74 10.33
C ASN A 258 12.68 -23.31 10.60
N ASN A 259 11.40 -23.04 10.35
CA ASN A 259 10.81 -21.73 10.64
C ASN A 259 10.73 -21.48 12.16
N ASN A 260 10.85 -20.22 12.55
CA ASN A 260 10.77 -19.81 13.96
C ASN A 260 9.39 -20.09 14.57
N ILE A 261 8.33 -19.99 13.75
CA ILE A 261 6.96 -20.25 14.14
C ILE A 261 6.38 -21.28 13.18
N LEU A 262 5.76 -22.32 13.74
CA LEU A 262 5.09 -23.37 12.96
C LEU A 262 3.61 -23.41 13.31
N ILE A 263 2.76 -23.34 12.30
CA ILE A 263 1.29 -23.37 12.43
C ILE A 263 0.76 -24.57 11.65
N GLY A 264 0.08 -25.48 12.35
CA GLY A 264 -0.62 -26.61 11.72
C GLY A 264 -2.00 -26.17 11.24
N ILE A 265 -2.35 -26.49 10.01
CA ILE A 265 -3.65 -26.16 9.40
C ILE A 265 -4.26 -27.44 8.82
N ASP A 266 -5.46 -27.79 9.25
CA ASP A 266 -6.27 -28.87 8.66
C ASP A 266 -7.36 -28.29 7.77
N GLY A 267 -7.27 -28.53 6.45
CA GLY A 267 -8.25 -28.02 5.49
C GLY A 267 -9.68 -28.53 5.67
N ASN A 268 -9.91 -29.58 6.47
CA ASN A 268 -11.27 -30.04 6.80
C ASN A 268 -11.98 -29.13 7.81
N THR A 269 -11.22 -28.42 8.65
CA THR A 269 -11.76 -27.56 9.73
C THR A 269 -11.48 -26.08 9.48
N PHE A 270 -10.52 -25.74 8.63
CA PHE A 270 -10.09 -24.38 8.35
C PHE A 270 -11.21 -23.53 7.75
N GLY A 271 -11.55 -22.44 8.41
CA GLY A 271 -12.63 -21.53 8.03
C GLY A 271 -12.23 -20.05 8.00
N ASN A 272 -13.24 -19.19 7.84
CA ASN A 272 -13.01 -17.75 7.75
C ASN A 272 -12.45 -17.15 9.05
N GLU A 273 -12.82 -17.68 10.20
CA GLU A 273 -12.31 -17.20 11.50
C GLU A 273 -10.82 -17.49 11.62
N ASP A 274 -10.39 -18.69 11.25
CA ASP A 274 -8.97 -19.08 11.25
C ASP A 274 -8.17 -18.20 10.29
N PHE A 275 -8.74 -17.90 9.12
CA PHE A 275 -8.09 -17.01 8.17
C PHE A 275 -7.95 -15.57 8.69
N ASN A 276 -8.93 -15.08 9.47
CA ASN A 276 -8.81 -13.77 10.13
C ASN A 276 -7.62 -13.73 11.11
N TYR A 277 -7.36 -14.82 11.85
CA TYR A 277 -6.18 -14.92 12.70
C TYR A 277 -4.87 -14.84 11.88
N ILE A 278 -4.83 -15.51 10.72
CA ILE A 278 -3.66 -15.43 9.83
C ILE A 278 -3.44 -14.00 9.34
N GLN A 279 -4.50 -13.29 8.98
CA GLN A 279 -4.41 -11.90 8.53
C GLN A 279 -3.90 -10.94 9.61
N LEU A 280 -4.16 -11.24 10.88
CA LEU A 280 -3.75 -10.44 12.04
C LEU A 280 -2.51 -11.02 12.76
N MET A 281 -1.89 -12.04 12.18
CA MET A 281 -0.82 -12.80 12.85
C MET A 281 0.34 -11.92 13.30
N SER A 282 0.76 -10.97 12.48
CA SER A 282 1.88 -10.08 12.80
C SER A 282 1.63 -9.24 14.05
N GLU A 283 0.38 -8.76 14.23
CA GLU A 283 -0.01 -7.97 15.40
C GLU A 283 -0.16 -8.86 16.63
N ILE A 284 -0.84 -10.01 16.48
CA ILE A 284 -1.04 -10.97 17.57
C ILE A 284 0.31 -11.41 18.14
N LEU A 285 1.25 -11.75 17.28
CA LEU A 285 2.60 -12.17 17.70
C LEU A 285 3.40 -11.02 18.34
N GLN A 286 3.25 -9.79 17.84
CA GLN A 286 3.89 -8.63 18.43
C GLN A 286 3.37 -8.35 19.85
N ASP A 287 2.06 -8.48 20.06
CA ASP A 287 1.42 -8.19 21.35
C ASP A 287 1.62 -9.32 22.38
N SER A 288 1.61 -10.58 21.93
CA SER A 288 1.68 -11.73 22.84
C SER A 288 3.07 -11.95 23.43
N SER A 289 4.13 -11.53 22.76
CA SER A 289 5.52 -11.86 23.09
C SER A 289 5.79 -13.37 23.23
N GLU A 290 4.88 -14.20 22.74
CA GLU A 290 4.97 -15.67 22.82
C GLU A 290 5.75 -16.20 21.63
N ILE A 291 6.64 -17.15 21.92
CA ILE A 291 7.41 -17.90 20.91
C ILE A 291 7.02 -19.36 21.07
N GLY A 292 6.60 -20.01 19.99
CA GLY A 292 6.23 -21.39 20.09
C GLY A 292 5.62 -22.00 18.82
N ARG A 293 5.03 -23.17 19.00
CA ARG A 293 4.25 -23.87 17.99
C ARG A 293 2.78 -23.61 18.23
N PHE A 294 2.08 -23.13 17.21
CA PHE A 294 0.64 -22.87 17.24
C PHE A 294 -0.07 -23.90 16.35
N GLU A 295 -1.18 -24.46 16.83
CA GLU A 295 -2.08 -25.34 16.09
C GLU A 295 -3.46 -24.63 16.02
N LEU A 296 -3.97 -24.40 14.81
CA LEU A 296 -5.28 -23.86 14.51
C LEU A 296 -6.23 -24.94 14.04
#